data_7dd8cf9ef4755c4cf23de8613008c2e0
#
_entry.id   7dd8cf9ef4755c4cf23de8613008c2e0
#
_cell.length_a   1.000
_cell.length_b   1.000
_cell.length_c   1.000
_cell.angle_alpha   90.00
_cell.angle_beta   90.00
_cell.angle_gamma   90.00
#
_symmetry.space_group_name_H-M   'P 1'
#
loop_
_entity.id
_entity.type
_entity.pdbx_description
1 polymer ?
#
loop_
_entity_poly.entity_id
_entity_poly.type
_entity_poly.pdbx_seq_one_letter_code
_entity_poly.pdbx_strand_id
1 'polypeptide(L)'
;MRMAPTMEKISAVTLRVANMRESVRFYRDVLGMELLYGGEDAGFSSLRAKDAQSAIFNLEQGEAVTGWGRLIFYVTDVDALWNHLKETGFDPEIPRDASWGERYFHMPDPDGHELSFARPLQ
;
A
#
# COMPACT_ATOMS: atom_id res chain seq x y z
N MET A 1 39.90 7.14 -10.23
CA MET A 1 39.27 7.01 -8.91
C MET A 1 37.97 6.19 -9.04
N ARG A 2 37.81 5.26 -8.13
CA ARG A 2 36.61 4.43 -8.12
C ARG A 2 35.56 5.05 -7.17
N MET A 3 34.35 5.16 -7.66
CA MET A 3 33.23 5.59 -6.81
C MET A 3 32.64 4.37 -6.10
N ALA A 4 32.23 4.54 -4.85
CA ALA A 4 31.53 3.50 -4.13
C ALA A 4 30.17 3.24 -4.77
N PRO A 5 29.68 2.01 -4.75
CA PRO A 5 28.32 1.72 -5.20
C PRO A 5 27.31 2.47 -4.33
N THR A 6 26.18 2.86 -4.92
CA THR A 6 25.12 3.57 -4.22
C THR A 6 23.79 2.86 -4.45
N MET A 7 22.83 3.14 -3.56
CA MET A 7 21.48 2.63 -3.72
C MET A 7 20.77 3.47 -4.79
N GLU A 8 20.18 2.84 -5.80
CA GLU A 8 19.48 3.54 -6.86
C GLU A 8 18.04 3.83 -6.49
N LYS A 9 17.33 2.84 -5.98
CA LYS A 9 15.90 2.98 -5.66
C LYS A 9 15.42 1.77 -4.85
N ILE A 10 14.24 1.90 -4.29
CA ILE A 10 13.51 0.76 -3.75
C ILE A 10 12.82 0.07 -4.91
N SER A 11 13.20 -1.16 -5.23
CA SER A 11 12.60 -1.90 -6.35
C SER A 11 11.34 -2.63 -5.97
N ALA A 12 11.28 -3.14 -4.73
CA ALA A 12 10.13 -3.90 -4.27
C ALA A 12 10.03 -3.87 -2.75
N VAL A 13 8.83 -4.06 -2.25
CA VAL A 13 8.53 -4.24 -0.82
C VAL A 13 7.70 -5.51 -0.71
N THR A 14 8.03 -6.39 0.24
CA THR A 14 7.28 -7.62 0.47
C THR A 14 6.66 -7.60 1.86
N LEU A 15 5.35 -7.81 1.93
CA LEU A 15 4.62 -7.97 3.18
C LEU A 15 4.16 -9.43 3.31
N ARG A 16 4.23 -9.96 4.52
CA ARG A 16 3.62 -11.26 4.80
C ARG A 16 2.15 -11.06 5.13
N VAL A 17 1.32 -11.94 4.59
CA VAL A 17 -0.13 -11.89 4.74
C VAL A 17 -0.65 -13.25 5.20
N ALA A 18 -1.58 -13.23 6.16
CA ALA A 18 -2.13 -14.46 6.70
C ALA A 18 -3.12 -15.11 5.74
N ASN A 19 -3.80 -14.32 4.92
CA ASN A 19 -4.80 -14.79 3.98
C ASN A 19 -4.62 -14.10 2.63
N MET A 20 -3.97 -14.81 1.69
CA MET A 20 -3.65 -14.24 0.37
C MET A 20 -4.90 -13.76 -0.37
N ARG A 21 -5.99 -14.54 -0.33
CA ARG A 21 -7.22 -14.17 -1.03
C ARG A 21 -7.76 -12.83 -0.54
N GLU A 22 -7.85 -12.66 0.76
CA GLU A 22 -8.34 -11.42 1.37
C GLU A 22 -7.42 -10.24 1.05
N SER A 23 -6.11 -10.46 1.13
CA SER A 23 -5.12 -9.40 0.86
C SER A 23 -5.10 -9.00 -0.61
N VAL A 24 -5.14 -9.96 -1.53
CA VAL A 24 -5.21 -9.65 -2.97
C VAL A 24 -6.48 -8.87 -3.29
N ARG A 25 -7.61 -9.28 -2.74
CA ARG A 25 -8.88 -8.55 -2.94
C ARG A 25 -8.79 -7.13 -2.42
N PHE A 26 -8.18 -6.94 -1.26
CA PHE A 26 -8.02 -5.61 -0.68
C PHE A 26 -7.17 -4.71 -1.59
N TYR A 27 -5.96 -5.15 -1.93
CA TYR A 27 -5.05 -4.30 -2.70
C TYR A 27 -5.48 -4.14 -4.16
N ARG A 28 -5.99 -5.19 -4.78
CA ARG A 28 -6.43 -5.15 -6.19
C ARG A 28 -7.81 -4.50 -6.34
N ASP A 29 -8.81 -4.99 -5.61
CA ASP A 29 -10.20 -4.61 -5.85
C ASP A 29 -10.59 -3.35 -5.07
N VAL A 30 -10.15 -3.21 -3.83
CA VAL A 30 -10.50 -2.04 -3.00
C VAL A 30 -9.58 -0.85 -3.30
N LEU A 31 -8.26 -1.08 -3.35
CA LEU A 31 -7.28 -0.01 -3.59
C LEU A 31 -6.92 0.18 -5.07
N GLY A 32 -7.38 -0.70 -5.95
CA GLY A 32 -7.20 -0.52 -7.39
C GLY A 32 -5.80 -0.77 -7.92
N MET A 33 -4.98 -1.53 -7.20
CA MET A 33 -3.65 -1.88 -7.70
C MET A 33 -3.73 -2.95 -8.79
N GLU A 34 -2.76 -2.94 -9.70
CA GLU A 34 -2.67 -3.91 -10.77
C GLU A 34 -2.00 -5.19 -10.29
N LEU A 35 -2.64 -6.34 -10.50
CA LEU A 35 -2.04 -7.63 -10.20
C LEU A 35 -1.13 -8.03 -11.36
N LEU A 36 0.15 -8.24 -11.07
CA LEU A 36 1.17 -8.58 -12.07
C LEU A 36 1.48 -10.07 -12.08
N TYR A 37 1.38 -10.73 -10.92
CA TYR A 37 1.77 -12.14 -10.76
C TYR A 37 1.01 -12.74 -9.59
N GLY A 38 0.73 -14.03 -9.66
CA GLY A 38 0.07 -14.75 -8.58
C GLY A 38 -1.43 -14.50 -8.57
N GLY A 39 -2.00 -14.28 -7.42
CA GLY A 39 -3.42 -14.04 -7.24
C GLY A 39 -3.96 -14.67 -5.98
N GLU A 40 -5.28 -14.78 -5.89
CA GLU A 40 -5.99 -15.17 -4.67
C GLU A 40 -5.62 -16.56 -4.14
N ASP A 41 -5.22 -17.47 -5.03
CA ASP A 41 -4.90 -18.84 -4.64
C ASP A 41 -3.40 -19.13 -4.62
N ALA A 42 -2.57 -18.13 -4.85
CA ALA A 42 -1.12 -18.27 -4.89
C ALA A 42 -0.49 -18.07 -3.49
N GLY A 43 0.71 -18.62 -3.31
CA GLY A 43 1.49 -18.37 -2.09
C GLY A 43 2.28 -17.08 -2.13
N PHE A 44 2.40 -16.47 -3.31
CA PHE A 44 3.13 -15.23 -3.53
C PHE A 44 2.45 -14.45 -4.66
N SER A 45 2.27 -13.15 -4.46
CA SER A 45 1.65 -12.29 -5.46
C SER A 45 2.42 -10.99 -5.58
N SER A 46 2.42 -10.41 -6.78
CA SER A 46 3.02 -9.11 -7.03
C SER A 46 1.98 -8.16 -7.61
N LEU A 47 1.95 -6.96 -7.06
CA LEU A 47 1.06 -5.90 -7.53
C LEU A 47 1.86 -4.62 -7.76
N ARG A 48 1.25 -3.68 -8.44
CA ARG A 48 1.87 -2.39 -8.71
C ARG A 48 0.81 -1.29 -8.66
N ALA A 49 1.21 -0.13 -8.15
CA ALA A 49 0.38 1.07 -8.21
C ALA A 49 0.28 1.54 -9.66
N LYS A 50 -0.61 2.49 -9.93
CA LYS A 50 -0.85 3.03 -11.28
C LYS A 50 0.42 3.53 -11.95
N ASP A 51 1.31 4.19 -11.21
CA ASP A 51 2.57 4.68 -11.75
C ASP A 51 3.51 3.51 -12.02
N ALA A 52 3.85 3.30 -13.30
CA ALA A 52 4.73 2.19 -13.73
C ALA A 52 6.14 2.30 -13.16
N GLN A 53 6.54 3.47 -12.64
CA GLN A 53 7.84 3.66 -11.99
C GLN A 53 7.81 3.33 -10.50
N SER A 54 6.63 3.04 -9.97
CA SER A 54 6.48 2.69 -8.56
C SER A 54 7.15 1.35 -8.23
N ALA A 55 7.58 1.18 -6.99
CA ALA A 55 8.11 -0.08 -6.52
C ALA A 55 7.08 -1.20 -6.65
N ILE A 56 7.55 -2.41 -6.89
CA ILE A 56 6.68 -3.59 -6.91
C ILE A 56 6.26 -3.88 -5.47
N PHE A 57 5.01 -4.24 -5.30
CA PHE A 57 4.42 -4.54 -4.01
C PHE A 57 4.09 -6.04 -3.97
N ASN A 58 4.84 -6.78 -3.16
CA ASN A 58 4.69 -8.23 -3.07
C ASN A 58 3.94 -8.64 -1.81
N LEU A 59 3.14 -9.68 -1.94
CA LEU A 59 2.46 -10.35 -0.84
C LEU A 59 2.96 -11.78 -0.76
N GLU A 60 3.39 -12.21 0.42
CA GLU A 60 3.86 -13.56 0.67
C GLU A 60 2.99 -14.20 1.74
N GLN A 61 2.40 -15.36 1.43
CA GLN A 61 1.57 -16.08 2.40
C GLN A 61 2.43 -16.52 3.58
N GLY A 62 2.01 -16.18 4.79
CA GLY A 62 2.74 -16.55 5.99
C GLY A 62 2.19 -15.84 7.22
N GLU A 63 2.91 -15.98 8.32
CA GLU A 63 2.54 -15.27 9.55
C GLU A 63 2.81 -13.78 9.38
N ALA A 64 1.77 -12.97 9.52
CA ALA A 64 1.90 -11.52 9.43
C ALA A 64 2.50 -10.97 10.71
N VAL A 65 3.58 -10.17 10.57
CA VAL A 65 4.21 -9.47 11.68
C VAL A 65 4.02 -7.98 11.44
N THR A 66 3.35 -7.29 12.35
CA THR A 66 3.03 -5.86 12.23
C THR A 66 3.87 -5.03 13.19
N GLY A 67 3.71 -3.70 13.15
CA GLY A 67 4.48 -2.82 14.02
C GLY A 67 5.87 -2.49 13.49
N TRP A 68 6.18 -2.88 12.25
CA TRP A 68 7.49 -2.63 11.63
C TRP A 68 7.63 -1.21 11.09
N GLY A 69 6.54 -0.46 11.03
CA GLY A 69 6.49 0.86 10.42
C GLY A 69 5.24 1.01 9.58
N ARG A 70 5.35 1.71 8.45
CA ARG A 70 4.19 2.09 7.66
C ARG A 70 4.55 2.22 6.19
N LEU A 71 3.61 1.84 5.31
CA LEU A 71 3.68 2.16 3.90
C LEU A 71 2.85 3.39 3.61
N ILE A 72 3.39 4.29 2.81
CA ILE A 72 2.71 5.52 2.42
C ILE A 72 2.50 5.47 0.92
N PHE A 73 1.22 5.53 0.51
CA PHE A 73 0.85 5.61 -0.89
C PHE A 73 0.43 7.04 -1.23
N TYR A 74 0.90 7.55 -2.35
CA TYR A 74 0.29 8.75 -2.93
C TYR A 74 -0.93 8.31 -3.73
N VAL A 75 -2.03 9.02 -3.55
CA VAL A 75 -3.29 8.72 -4.22
C VAL A 75 -3.76 9.95 -4.99
N THR A 76 -4.59 9.72 -5.98
CA THR A 76 -5.05 10.81 -6.84
C THR A 76 -6.00 11.77 -6.13
N ASP A 77 -6.77 11.29 -5.15
CA ASP A 77 -7.72 12.09 -4.39
C ASP A 77 -7.94 11.44 -3.02
N VAL A 78 -7.40 12.07 -1.98
CA VAL A 78 -7.42 11.52 -0.62
C VAL A 78 -8.85 11.39 -0.10
N ASP A 79 -9.67 12.43 -0.24
CA ASP A 79 -11.03 12.40 0.29
C ASP A 79 -11.92 11.42 -0.48
N ALA A 80 -11.74 11.30 -1.79
CA ALA A 80 -12.50 10.34 -2.59
C ALA A 80 -12.16 8.91 -2.19
N LEU A 81 -10.89 8.61 -1.93
CA LEU A 81 -10.50 7.29 -1.44
C LEU A 81 -11.08 7.03 -0.06
N TRP A 82 -11.06 8.01 0.84
CA TRP A 82 -11.65 7.89 2.16
C TRP A 82 -13.14 7.53 2.09
N ASN A 83 -13.88 8.24 1.24
CA ASN A 83 -15.30 7.95 1.04
C ASN A 83 -15.52 6.54 0.48
N HIS A 84 -14.71 6.14 -0.50
CA HIS A 84 -14.78 4.80 -1.08
C HIS A 84 -14.54 3.71 -0.03
N LEU A 85 -13.55 3.90 0.84
CA LEU A 85 -13.26 2.95 1.90
C LEU A 85 -14.41 2.87 2.91
N LYS A 86 -15.00 3.99 3.28
CA LYS A 86 -16.17 3.99 4.16
C LYS A 86 -17.34 3.24 3.52
N GLU A 87 -17.59 3.47 2.25
CA GLU A 87 -18.68 2.83 1.52
C GLU A 87 -18.48 1.32 1.36
N THR A 88 -17.23 0.87 1.32
CA THR A 88 -16.91 -0.55 1.20
C THR A 88 -16.74 -1.24 2.54
N GLY A 89 -17.06 -0.57 3.65
CA GLY A 89 -17.14 -1.18 4.97
C GLY A 89 -15.88 -1.07 5.83
N PHE A 90 -14.90 -0.26 5.43
CA PHE A 90 -13.71 -0.01 6.23
C PHE A 90 -13.90 1.18 7.16
N ASP A 91 -12.98 1.35 8.10
CA ASP A 91 -13.07 2.42 9.08
C ASP A 91 -11.75 3.21 9.15
N PRO A 92 -11.43 3.99 8.09
CA PRO A 92 -10.20 4.78 8.05
C PRO A 92 -10.29 5.98 8.99
N GLU A 93 -9.14 6.43 9.49
CA GLU A 93 -9.06 7.68 10.24
C GLU A 93 -9.49 8.86 9.36
N ILE A 94 -10.01 9.92 9.98
CA ILE A 94 -10.46 11.11 9.25
C ILE A 94 -9.27 11.80 8.57
N PRO A 95 -9.40 12.18 7.29
CA PRO A 95 -8.33 12.90 6.60
C PRO A 95 -8.01 14.23 7.25
N ARG A 96 -6.75 14.62 7.24
CA ARG A 96 -6.30 15.89 7.78
C ARG A 96 -5.11 16.44 6.99
N ASP A 97 -4.86 17.73 7.16
CA ASP A 97 -3.72 18.40 6.57
C ASP A 97 -2.56 18.38 7.55
N ALA A 98 -1.41 17.93 7.09
CA ALA A 98 -0.22 17.84 7.92
C ALA A 98 0.62 19.11 7.80
N SER A 99 1.39 19.39 8.85
CA SER A 99 2.27 20.54 8.88
C SER A 99 3.37 20.51 7.82
N TRP A 100 3.68 19.34 7.30
CA TRP A 100 4.69 19.16 6.24
C TRP A 100 4.13 19.28 4.82
N GLY A 101 2.87 19.68 4.68
CA GLY A 101 2.31 20.03 3.36
C GLY A 101 1.61 18.91 2.63
N GLU A 102 1.06 17.94 3.34
CA GLU A 102 0.29 16.85 2.75
C GLU A 102 -1.05 16.69 3.43
N ARG A 103 -2.06 16.28 2.64
CA ARG A 103 -3.30 15.76 3.19
C ARG A 103 -3.20 14.26 3.24
N TYR A 104 -3.62 13.64 4.35
CA TYR A 104 -3.42 12.21 4.55
C TYR A 104 -4.43 11.63 5.53
N PHE A 105 -4.53 10.31 5.51
CA PHE A 105 -5.16 9.53 6.58
C PHE A 105 -4.48 8.18 6.71
N HIS A 106 -4.69 7.53 7.84
CA HIS A 106 -4.15 6.21 8.12
C HIS A 106 -5.26 5.16 8.14
N MET A 107 -4.92 3.93 7.77
CA MET A 107 -5.80 2.78 7.92
C MET A 107 -4.94 1.52 7.88
N PRO A 108 -5.19 0.52 8.76
CA PRO A 108 -4.49 -0.76 8.62
C PRO A 108 -5.04 -1.55 7.44
N ASP A 109 -4.19 -2.45 6.90
CA ASP A 109 -4.66 -3.43 5.93
C ASP A 109 -5.32 -4.62 6.66
N PRO A 110 -5.80 -5.66 5.94
CA PRO A 110 -6.47 -6.80 6.59
C PRO A 110 -5.65 -7.52 7.65
N ASP A 111 -4.31 -7.49 7.57
CA ASP A 111 -3.43 -8.13 8.55
C ASP A 111 -3.01 -7.18 9.67
N GLY A 112 -3.33 -5.90 9.58
CA GLY A 112 -2.90 -4.90 10.53
C GLY A 112 -1.62 -4.18 10.15
N HIS A 113 -1.10 -4.36 8.93
CA HIS A 113 0.01 -3.56 8.44
C HIS A 113 -0.45 -2.11 8.31
N GLU A 114 0.36 -1.17 8.82
CA GLU A 114 -0.02 0.24 8.84
C GLU A 114 0.17 0.88 7.46
N LEU A 115 -0.91 1.49 6.96
CA LEU A 115 -0.91 2.19 5.68
C LEU A 115 -1.26 3.67 5.90
N SER A 116 -0.69 4.52 5.05
CA SER A 116 -1.09 5.92 4.91
C SER A 116 -1.41 6.19 3.46
N PHE A 117 -2.41 7.04 3.24
CA PHE A 117 -2.79 7.49 1.91
C PHE A 117 -2.68 9.00 1.91
N ALA A 118 -1.88 9.54 1.01
CA ALA A 118 -1.48 10.94 1.09
C ALA A 118 -1.42 11.60 -0.29
N ARG A 119 -1.40 12.92 -0.30
CA ARG A 119 -1.14 13.73 -1.49
C ARG A 119 -0.65 15.10 -1.05
N PRO A 120 0.35 15.66 -1.75
CA PRO A 120 0.81 17.01 -1.44
C PRO A 120 -0.34 18.03 -1.55
N LEU A 121 -0.37 19.00 -0.65
CA LEU A 121 -1.28 20.14 -0.72
C LEU A 121 -0.81 21.07 -1.85
N GLN A 122 -1.75 21.74 -2.50
CA GLN A 122 -1.46 22.68 -3.58
C GLN A 122 -0.96 23.99 -3.06
#